data_721726f46b2b5aeb3a2d33057f72d858
#
_entry.id   721726f46b2b5aeb3a2d33057f72d858
#
_cell.length_a   1.000
_cell.length_b   1.000
_cell.length_c   1.000
_cell.angle_alpha   90.00
_cell.angle_beta   90.00
_cell.angle_gamma   90.00
#
_symmetry.space_group_name_H-M   'P 1'
#
loop_
_entity.id
_entity.type
_entity.pdbx_description
1 polymer ?
#
loop_
_entity_poly.entity_id
_entity_poly.type
_entity_poly.pdbx_seq_one_letter_code
_entity_poly.pdbx_strand_id
1 'polypeptide(L)'
;GSEMCIRDRPTTAGTGSEVTAFSVITDHSRNYKLTVFSYEILPKYAILDAELITTAPASVAAACGIDAFIHAEEAYVSTAASPFSDALAEKAMALIGKNIRRFVANRNDIEAAEAMMTGSLFAGIAFSFARLGNVHAMSHPVSAFFDVPHGVANAVLLPVIAEYNALADHGKYLTIYNDISPIPAYADEFEPMMLVDAIRELCTDIGIPENLTIAINNASKTGTVTKEEIESRIEPMAVDAMKSGNIAVNPRASRQCDIEMLYRRAL
;
A
#
# COMPACT_ATOMS: atom_id res chain seq x y z
N GLY A 1 9.38 27.38 15.95
CA GLY A 1 9.33 26.31 16.38
C GLY A 1 8.18 25.32 16.32
N SER A 2 8.34 24.22 16.56
CA SER A 2 7.85 22.90 16.36
C SER A 2 6.75 22.40 17.32
N GLU A 3 5.83 23.23 17.77
CA GLU A 3 4.71 22.75 18.60
C GLU A 3 3.58 22.05 17.79
N MET A 4 3.60 22.13 16.46
CA MET A 4 2.55 21.58 15.60
C MET A 4 2.57 20.04 15.46
N CYS A 5 3.68 19.37 15.75
CA CYS A 5 3.81 17.91 15.62
C CYS A 5 3.78 17.17 16.97
N ILE A 6 3.23 17.75 18.04
CA ILE A 6 3.20 17.10 19.35
C ILE A 6 2.13 16.02 19.42
N ARG A 7 0.98 16.22 18.76
CA ARG A 7 -0.17 15.29 18.77
C ARG A 7 -0.69 15.13 17.36
N ASP A 8 -0.92 13.89 16.96
CA ASP A 8 -1.60 13.56 15.71
C ASP A 8 -2.86 12.76 15.98
N ARG A 9 -3.91 13.05 15.20
CA ARG A 9 -5.19 12.33 15.18
C ARG A 9 -5.49 11.97 13.73
N PRO A 10 -5.20 10.74 13.29
CA PRO A 10 -5.51 10.32 11.94
C PRO A 10 -7.02 10.35 11.69
N THR A 11 -7.41 10.85 10.51
CA THR A 11 -8.79 10.86 10.02
C THR A 11 -9.03 9.84 8.91
N THR A 12 -8.02 9.04 8.61
CA THR A 12 -8.06 7.87 7.73
C THR A 12 -7.21 6.76 8.33
N ALA A 13 -7.58 5.52 8.11
CA ALA A 13 -6.78 4.35 8.47
C ALA A 13 -5.99 3.91 7.22
N GLY A 14 -4.79 4.44 7.05
CA GLY A 14 -4.00 4.22 5.84
C GLY A 14 -2.53 4.52 6.01
N THR A 15 -2.19 5.78 6.09
CA THR A 15 -0.81 6.27 5.99
C THR A 15 0.10 5.92 7.17
N GLY A 16 -0.46 5.68 8.37
CA GLY A 16 0.31 5.54 9.60
C GLY A 16 1.16 6.79 9.95
N SER A 17 0.77 7.97 9.44
CA SER A 17 1.56 9.21 9.62
C SER A 17 1.75 9.60 11.07
N GLU A 18 0.85 9.19 11.95
CA GLU A 18 0.90 9.42 13.39
C GLU A 18 2.06 8.71 14.11
N VAL A 19 2.70 7.75 13.45
CA VAL A 19 3.84 6.96 13.99
C VAL A 19 5.04 6.89 13.05
N THR A 20 5.07 7.71 12.01
CA THR A 20 6.15 7.69 11.03
C THR A 20 6.90 9.03 10.96
N ALA A 21 8.20 8.94 10.70
CA ALA A 21 9.09 10.10 10.56
C ALA A 21 9.24 10.56 9.08
N PHE A 22 8.25 10.26 8.25
CA PHE A 22 8.25 10.58 6.82
C PHE A 22 7.19 11.62 6.48
N SER A 23 7.51 12.50 5.54
CA SER A 23 6.57 13.40 4.88
C SER A 23 6.79 13.32 3.37
N VAL A 24 5.72 13.06 2.62
CA VAL A 24 5.78 12.99 1.15
C VAL A 24 5.14 14.24 0.56
N ILE A 25 5.93 15.01 -0.17
CA ILE A 25 5.54 16.28 -0.77
C ILE A 25 5.55 16.12 -2.29
N THR A 26 4.44 16.48 -2.96
CA THR A 26 4.37 16.47 -4.41
C THR A 26 4.97 17.76 -4.98
N ASP A 27 6.05 17.64 -5.74
CA ASP A 27 6.60 18.73 -6.56
C ASP A 27 5.95 18.68 -7.97
N HIS A 28 4.91 19.46 -8.15
CA HIS A 28 4.18 19.52 -9.43
C HIS A 28 5.03 20.06 -10.58
N SER A 29 6.10 20.83 -10.31
CA SER A 29 6.97 21.36 -11.36
C SER A 29 7.84 20.29 -12.00
N ARG A 30 8.08 19.18 -11.28
CA ARG A 30 8.93 18.06 -11.72
C ARG A 30 8.17 16.75 -11.88
N ASN A 31 6.86 16.73 -11.59
CA ASN A 31 6.06 15.51 -11.45
C ASN A 31 6.72 14.46 -10.56
N TYR A 32 7.23 14.90 -9.41
CA TYR A 32 8.05 14.09 -8.51
C TYR A 32 7.51 14.14 -7.08
N LYS A 33 7.47 12.98 -6.40
CA LYS A 33 7.17 12.90 -4.97
C LYS A 33 8.45 12.88 -4.16
N LEU A 34 8.72 13.98 -3.47
CA LEU A 34 9.85 14.15 -2.56
C LEU A 34 9.51 13.56 -1.20
N THR A 35 10.31 12.61 -0.74
CA THR A 35 10.21 12.08 0.62
C THR A 35 11.18 12.82 1.53
N VAL A 36 10.67 13.45 2.57
CA VAL A 36 11.44 14.07 3.66
C VAL A 36 11.43 13.13 4.85
N PHE A 37 12.61 12.84 5.39
CA PHE A 37 12.76 12.02 6.59
C PHE A 37 13.39 12.84 7.71
N SER A 38 12.76 12.88 8.89
CA SER A 38 13.34 13.45 10.11
C SER A 38 12.57 12.96 11.33
N TYR A 39 13.26 12.55 12.37
CA TYR A 39 12.64 12.24 13.66
C TYR A 39 12.01 13.47 14.33
N GLU A 40 12.37 14.69 13.94
CA GLU A 40 11.76 15.93 14.42
C GLU A 40 10.31 16.10 13.99
N ILE A 41 9.89 15.43 12.89
CA ILE A 41 8.50 15.47 12.42
C ILE A 41 7.65 14.33 12.99
N LEU A 42 8.27 13.37 13.69
CA LEU A 42 7.54 12.27 14.33
C LEU A 42 6.65 12.82 15.46
N PRO A 43 5.33 12.57 15.44
CA PRO A 43 4.44 12.98 16.54
C PRO A 43 4.86 12.32 17.86
N LYS A 44 4.76 13.09 18.95
CA LYS A 44 5.04 12.56 20.30
C LYS A 44 3.89 11.75 20.88
N TYR A 45 2.68 12.04 20.43
CA TYR A 45 1.45 11.37 20.82
C TYR A 45 0.60 11.08 19.60
N ALA A 46 0.25 9.83 19.40
CA ALA A 46 -0.76 9.38 18.44
C ALA A 46 -2.08 9.14 19.20
N ILE A 47 -3.15 9.79 18.77
CA ILE A 47 -4.48 9.64 19.39
C ILE A 47 -5.38 8.98 18.36
N LEU A 48 -5.65 7.69 18.55
CA LEU A 48 -6.53 6.91 17.70
C LEU A 48 -7.97 7.04 18.19
N ASP A 49 -8.81 7.59 17.33
CA ASP A 49 -10.24 7.76 17.57
C ASP A 49 -11.00 7.25 16.36
N ALA A 50 -11.56 6.04 16.49
CA ALA A 50 -12.21 5.36 15.39
C ALA A 50 -13.44 6.11 14.83
N GLU A 51 -14.07 6.98 15.62
CA GLU A 51 -15.19 7.79 15.14
C GLU A 51 -14.75 8.75 14.03
N LEU A 52 -13.50 9.21 14.03
CA LEU A 52 -13.00 10.17 13.04
C LEU A 52 -12.92 9.61 11.61
N ILE A 53 -12.80 8.28 11.45
CA ILE A 53 -12.73 7.65 10.13
C ILE A 53 -14.09 7.21 9.60
N THR A 54 -15.16 7.24 10.41
CA THR A 54 -16.50 6.79 10.02
C THR A 54 -17.14 7.67 8.94
N THR A 55 -16.74 8.95 8.88
CA THR A 55 -17.28 9.91 7.90
C THR A 55 -16.61 9.84 6.54
N ALA A 56 -15.53 9.07 6.40
CA ALA A 56 -14.82 8.91 5.13
C ALA A 56 -15.74 8.24 4.07
N PRO A 57 -15.72 8.70 2.81
CA PRO A 57 -16.37 7.99 1.71
C PRO A 57 -15.85 6.56 1.59
N ALA A 58 -16.70 5.62 1.09
CA ALA A 58 -16.31 4.22 0.91
C ALA A 58 -15.03 4.06 0.06
N SER A 59 -14.90 4.85 -1.01
CA SER A 59 -13.72 4.83 -1.88
C SER A 59 -12.45 5.29 -1.18
N VAL A 60 -12.55 6.25 -0.25
CA VAL A 60 -11.42 6.70 0.57
C VAL A 60 -11.06 5.64 1.61
N ALA A 61 -12.07 5.06 2.26
CA ALA A 61 -11.87 3.96 3.22
C ALA A 61 -11.20 2.74 2.56
N ALA A 62 -11.62 2.38 1.34
CA ALA A 62 -11.02 1.30 0.56
C ALA A 62 -9.57 1.62 0.19
N ALA A 63 -9.32 2.80 -0.41
CA ALA A 63 -7.98 3.19 -0.85
C ALA A 63 -6.98 3.30 0.32
N CYS A 64 -7.40 3.91 1.45
CA CYS A 64 -6.55 4.02 2.63
C CYS A 64 -6.36 2.65 3.32
N GLY A 65 -7.42 1.87 3.45
CA GLY A 65 -7.36 0.57 4.11
C GLY A 65 -6.47 -0.44 3.40
N ILE A 66 -6.57 -0.51 2.06
CA ILE A 66 -5.70 -1.38 1.27
C ILE A 66 -4.25 -0.86 1.27
N ASP A 67 -4.03 0.45 1.31
CA ASP A 67 -2.71 1.06 1.46
C ASP A 67 -2.04 0.62 2.78
N ALA A 68 -2.79 0.67 3.90
CA ALA A 68 -2.29 0.18 5.18
C ALA A 68 -1.98 -1.33 5.15
N PHE A 69 -2.79 -2.13 4.45
CA PHE A 69 -2.49 -3.55 4.25
C PHE A 69 -1.18 -3.74 3.48
N ILE A 70 -0.98 -2.98 2.40
CA ILE A 70 0.23 -3.05 1.56
C ILE A 70 1.46 -2.58 2.35
N HIS A 71 1.34 -1.56 3.20
CA HIS A 71 2.41 -1.17 4.12
C HIS A 71 2.88 -2.34 4.98
N ALA A 72 1.93 -3.09 5.55
CA ALA A 72 2.24 -4.25 6.38
C ALA A 72 2.82 -5.40 5.55
N GLU A 73 2.22 -5.70 4.40
CA GLU A 73 2.66 -6.77 3.50
C GLU A 73 4.09 -6.52 3.00
N GLU A 74 4.37 -5.34 2.44
CA GLU A 74 5.72 -5.02 1.96
C GLU A 74 6.75 -5.00 3.10
N ALA A 75 6.39 -4.48 4.29
CA ALA A 75 7.26 -4.54 5.45
C ALA A 75 7.56 -5.99 5.88
N TYR A 76 6.55 -6.86 5.81
CA TYR A 76 6.67 -8.26 6.18
C TYR A 76 7.60 -9.03 5.23
N VAL A 77 7.44 -8.87 3.92
CA VAL A 77 8.26 -9.56 2.92
C VAL A 77 9.61 -8.89 2.66
N SER A 78 9.86 -7.70 3.20
CA SER A 78 11.10 -6.93 2.99
C SER A 78 12.34 -7.71 3.38
N THR A 79 13.44 -7.55 2.63
CA THR A 79 14.76 -8.08 3.03
C THR A 79 15.35 -7.39 4.26
N ALA A 80 14.82 -6.23 4.65
CA ALA A 80 15.16 -5.52 5.88
C ALA A 80 14.24 -5.86 7.07
N ALA A 81 13.34 -6.82 6.90
CA ALA A 81 12.43 -7.28 7.95
C ALA A 81 13.19 -7.88 9.14
N SER A 82 12.60 -7.80 10.31
CA SER A 82 13.14 -8.31 11.57
C SER A 82 11.99 -8.94 12.39
N PRO A 83 12.28 -9.79 13.38
CA PRO A 83 11.23 -10.35 14.24
C PRO A 83 10.32 -9.29 14.88
N PHE A 84 10.84 -8.09 15.14
CA PHE A 84 10.05 -6.98 15.67
C PHE A 84 9.08 -6.42 14.62
N SER A 85 9.57 -6.11 13.42
CA SER A 85 8.72 -5.62 12.33
C SER A 85 7.73 -6.69 11.86
N ASP A 86 8.15 -7.96 11.82
CA ASP A 86 7.29 -9.09 11.42
C ASP A 86 6.08 -9.23 12.35
N ALA A 87 6.30 -9.20 13.67
CA ALA A 87 5.21 -9.32 14.65
C ALA A 87 4.16 -8.20 14.50
N LEU A 88 4.59 -6.97 14.17
CA LEU A 88 3.69 -5.83 13.93
C LEU A 88 2.98 -5.96 12.59
N ALA A 89 3.71 -6.35 11.54
CA ALA A 89 3.16 -6.52 10.19
C ALA A 89 2.11 -7.64 10.14
N GLU A 90 2.38 -8.80 10.73
CA GLU A 90 1.42 -9.91 10.85
C GLU A 90 0.15 -9.45 11.59
N LYS A 91 0.32 -8.76 12.73
CA LYS A 91 -0.84 -8.27 13.47
C LYS A 91 -1.63 -7.21 12.69
N ALA A 92 -0.95 -6.35 11.94
CA ALA A 92 -1.59 -5.36 11.07
C ALA A 92 -2.40 -6.04 9.96
N MET A 93 -1.79 -6.99 9.25
CA MET A 93 -2.47 -7.73 8.17
C MET A 93 -3.69 -8.49 8.68
N ALA A 94 -3.58 -9.16 9.83
CA ALA A 94 -4.72 -9.87 10.44
C ALA A 94 -5.86 -8.93 10.83
N LEU A 95 -5.56 -7.73 11.36
CA LEU A 95 -6.58 -6.74 11.72
C LEU A 95 -7.25 -6.15 10.48
N ILE A 96 -6.46 -5.73 9.50
CA ILE A 96 -6.96 -5.09 8.29
C ILE A 96 -7.68 -6.10 7.41
N GLY A 97 -7.07 -7.25 7.12
CA GLY A 97 -7.61 -8.26 6.21
C GLY A 97 -9.00 -8.76 6.60
N LYS A 98 -9.21 -8.97 7.91
CA LYS A 98 -10.51 -9.42 8.45
C LYS A 98 -11.58 -8.33 8.51
N ASN A 99 -11.20 -7.04 8.49
CA ASN A 99 -12.13 -5.94 8.76
C ASN A 99 -12.32 -4.97 7.60
N ILE A 100 -11.42 -4.92 6.62
CA ILE A 100 -11.50 -3.96 5.52
C ILE A 100 -12.80 -4.07 4.72
N ARG A 101 -13.24 -5.29 4.38
CA ARG A 101 -14.52 -5.53 3.68
C ARG A 101 -15.70 -5.02 4.50
N ARG A 102 -15.74 -5.33 5.80
CA ARG A 102 -16.78 -4.87 6.74
C ARG A 102 -16.79 -3.34 6.82
N PHE A 103 -15.62 -2.74 7.04
CA PHE A 103 -15.50 -1.29 7.18
C PHE A 103 -15.87 -0.55 5.89
N VAL A 104 -15.44 -1.05 4.71
CA VAL A 104 -15.82 -0.45 3.42
C VAL A 104 -17.33 -0.62 3.14
N ALA A 105 -17.94 -1.73 3.53
CA ALA A 105 -19.37 -1.95 3.39
C ALA A 105 -20.18 -1.07 4.37
N ASN A 106 -19.69 -0.88 5.60
CA ASN A 106 -20.36 -0.10 6.64
C ASN A 106 -19.36 0.68 7.50
N ARG A 107 -19.12 1.98 7.22
CA ARG A 107 -18.21 2.85 8.00
C ARG A 107 -18.67 3.08 9.44
N ASN A 108 -19.95 2.84 9.76
CA ASN A 108 -20.47 2.94 11.14
C ASN A 108 -20.22 1.67 11.97
N ASP A 109 -19.57 0.66 11.41
CA ASP A 109 -19.09 -0.50 12.15
C ASP A 109 -17.84 -0.07 12.96
N ILE A 110 -18.06 0.39 14.18
CA ILE A 110 -17.01 0.93 15.05
C ILE A 110 -15.96 -0.11 15.38
N GLU A 111 -16.33 -1.37 15.57
CA GLU A 111 -15.38 -2.46 15.80
C GLU A 111 -14.44 -2.64 14.60
N ALA A 112 -14.99 -2.63 13.40
CA ALA A 112 -14.17 -2.68 12.18
C ALA A 112 -13.31 -1.41 12.02
N ALA A 113 -13.83 -0.22 12.34
CA ALA A 113 -13.07 1.03 12.31
C ALA A 113 -11.88 1.02 13.29
N GLU A 114 -12.08 0.56 14.53
CA GLU A 114 -11.00 0.39 15.54
C GLU A 114 -9.93 -0.59 15.06
N ALA A 115 -10.34 -1.72 14.47
CA ALA A 115 -9.41 -2.69 13.90
C ALA A 115 -8.60 -2.10 12.73
N MET A 116 -9.25 -1.34 11.84
CA MET A 116 -8.58 -0.66 10.72
C MET A 116 -7.56 0.38 11.20
N MET A 117 -7.92 1.23 12.18
CA MET A 117 -7.00 2.22 12.73
C MET A 117 -5.81 1.57 13.44
N THR A 118 -6.07 0.56 14.27
CA THR A 118 -5.01 -0.16 14.98
C THR A 118 -4.10 -0.90 14.00
N GLY A 119 -4.66 -1.52 12.97
CA GLY A 119 -3.90 -2.16 11.90
C GLY A 119 -3.02 -1.16 11.14
N SER A 120 -3.56 0.01 10.78
CA SER A 120 -2.80 1.09 10.13
C SER A 120 -1.64 1.58 11.00
N LEU A 121 -1.86 1.76 12.30
CA LEU A 121 -0.81 2.12 13.26
C LEU A 121 0.32 1.07 13.26
N PHE A 122 -0.01 -0.21 13.39
CA PHE A 122 0.99 -1.28 13.41
C PHE A 122 1.74 -1.40 12.08
N ALA A 123 1.04 -1.24 10.95
CA ALA A 123 1.66 -1.19 9.63
C ALA A 123 2.65 -0.02 9.53
N GLY A 124 2.27 1.18 10.03
CA GLY A 124 3.11 2.36 10.09
C GLY A 124 4.40 2.15 10.87
N ILE A 125 4.32 1.50 12.03
CA ILE A 125 5.49 1.14 12.82
C ILE A 125 6.33 0.08 12.08
N ALA A 126 5.71 -0.98 11.55
CA ALA A 126 6.42 -2.06 10.87
C ALA A 126 7.27 -1.54 9.70
N PHE A 127 6.69 -0.75 8.77
CA PHE A 127 7.44 -0.25 7.63
C PHE A 127 8.48 0.82 8.01
N SER A 128 8.33 1.51 9.12
CA SER A 128 9.35 2.44 9.62
C SER A 128 10.67 1.72 9.94
N PHE A 129 10.61 0.43 10.29
CA PHE A 129 11.78 -0.40 10.55
C PHE A 129 12.20 -1.25 9.34
N ALA A 130 11.24 -1.84 8.62
CA ALA A 130 11.50 -2.78 7.54
C ALA A 130 11.52 -2.13 6.15
N ARG A 131 11.08 -0.87 6.03
CA ARG A 131 10.87 -0.16 4.77
C ARG A 131 9.75 -0.82 3.93
N LEU A 132 9.57 -0.32 2.71
CA LEU A 132 8.59 -0.78 1.73
C LEU A 132 9.29 -1.44 0.54
N GLY A 133 8.56 -1.84 -0.47
CA GLY A 133 9.10 -2.55 -1.63
C GLY A 133 8.75 -1.91 -2.97
N ASN A 134 8.60 -2.76 -3.98
CA ASN A 134 8.33 -2.36 -5.36
C ASN A 134 6.95 -1.69 -5.52
N VAL A 135 5.94 -2.08 -4.74
CA VAL A 135 4.59 -1.50 -4.87
C VAL A 135 4.65 0.00 -4.64
N HIS A 136 5.22 0.43 -3.52
CA HIS A 136 5.36 1.85 -3.21
C HIS A 136 6.37 2.57 -4.11
N ALA A 137 7.45 1.90 -4.52
CA ALA A 137 8.39 2.47 -5.45
C ALA A 137 7.75 2.78 -6.81
N MET A 138 6.84 1.93 -7.28
CA MET A 138 6.15 2.07 -8.57
C MET A 138 4.91 2.96 -8.50
N SER A 139 4.20 2.97 -7.38
CA SER A 139 2.96 3.77 -7.25
C SER A 139 3.22 5.28 -7.18
N HIS A 140 4.35 5.70 -6.62
CA HIS A 140 4.70 7.13 -6.53
C HIS A 140 4.76 7.81 -7.91
N PRO A 141 5.47 7.26 -8.92
CA PRO A 141 5.43 7.80 -10.27
C PRO A 141 4.03 7.79 -10.89
N VAL A 142 3.24 6.70 -10.71
CA VAL A 142 1.85 6.65 -11.21
C VAL A 142 1.03 7.81 -10.67
N SER A 143 1.10 8.04 -9.36
CA SER A 143 0.39 9.16 -8.72
C SER A 143 0.92 10.53 -9.19
N ALA A 144 2.23 10.65 -9.44
CA ALA A 144 2.83 11.91 -9.88
C ALA A 144 2.50 12.28 -11.34
N PHE A 145 2.43 11.29 -12.24
CA PHE A 145 2.17 11.50 -13.66
C PHE A 145 0.68 11.56 -14.01
N PHE A 146 -0.18 10.85 -13.26
CA PHE A 146 -1.57 10.65 -13.65
C PHE A 146 -2.59 11.04 -12.56
N ASP A 147 -2.16 11.64 -11.45
CA ASP A 147 -3.02 12.02 -10.31
C ASP A 147 -3.85 10.87 -9.72
N VAL A 148 -3.47 9.61 -9.97
CA VAL A 148 -4.14 8.46 -9.36
C VAL A 148 -3.98 8.52 -7.83
N PRO A 149 -5.06 8.37 -7.05
CA PRO A 149 -4.96 8.31 -5.60
C PRO A 149 -3.98 7.24 -5.16
N HIS A 150 -3.10 7.56 -4.20
CA HIS A 150 -1.96 6.72 -3.84
C HIS A 150 -2.32 5.28 -3.48
N GLY A 151 -3.31 5.09 -2.59
CA GLY A 151 -3.76 3.76 -2.21
C GLY A 151 -4.37 2.97 -3.38
N VAL A 152 -5.02 3.65 -4.35
CA VAL A 152 -5.51 3.00 -5.57
C VAL A 152 -4.32 2.57 -6.45
N ALA A 153 -3.31 3.43 -6.63
CA ALA A 153 -2.12 3.09 -7.39
C ALA A 153 -1.37 1.89 -6.78
N ASN A 154 -1.24 1.86 -5.45
CA ASN A 154 -0.67 0.71 -4.73
C ASN A 154 -1.49 -0.57 -4.97
N ALA A 155 -2.82 -0.48 -4.81
CA ALA A 155 -3.69 -1.64 -4.89
C ALA A 155 -3.72 -2.30 -6.29
N VAL A 156 -3.72 -1.50 -7.37
CA VAL A 156 -3.71 -2.05 -8.75
C VAL A 156 -2.35 -2.65 -9.14
N LEU A 157 -1.26 -2.22 -8.50
CA LEU A 157 0.08 -2.76 -8.72
C LEU A 157 0.35 -4.02 -7.89
N LEU A 158 -0.28 -4.15 -6.72
CA LEU A 158 0.00 -5.21 -5.76
C LEU A 158 -0.09 -6.62 -6.36
N PRO A 159 -1.16 -7.03 -7.09
CA PRO A 159 -1.26 -8.41 -7.60
C PRO A 159 -0.11 -8.78 -8.53
N VAL A 160 0.29 -7.84 -9.40
CA VAL A 160 1.38 -8.05 -10.37
C VAL A 160 2.73 -8.17 -9.68
N ILE A 161 2.94 -7.38 -8.63
CA ILE A 161 4.18 -7.38 -7.87
C ILE A 161 4.24 -8.58 -6.93
N ALA A 162 3.13 -8.97 -6.31
CA ALA A 162 3.04 -10.20 -5.52
C ALA A 162 3.39 -11.43 -6.37
N GLU A 163 2.86 -11.53 -7.58
CA GLU A 163 3.21 -12.59 -8.53
C GLU A 163 4.72 -12.56 -8.90
N TYR A 164 5.28 -11.37 -9.12
CA TYR A 164 6.71 -11.22 -9.38
C TYR A 164 7.56 -11.68 -8.19
N ASN A 165 7.17 -11.30 -6.98
CA ASN A 165 7.88 -11.60 -5.73
C ASN A 165 7.69 -13.07 -5.29
N ALA A 166 6.69 -13.79 -5.79
CA ALA A 166 6.39 -15.17 -5.43
C ALA A 166 7.60 -16.12 -5.56
N LEU A 167 8.48 -15.87 -6.53
CA LEU A 167 9.71 -16.66 -6.71
C LEU A 167 10.75 -16.43 -5.60
N ALA A 168 10.58 -15.41 -4.78
CA ALA A 168 11.45 -15.09 -3.65
C ALA A 168 10.72 -15.25 -2.30
N ASP A 169 9.54 -15.88 -2.29
CA ASP A 169 8.83 -16.18 -1.05
C ASP A 169 9.57 -17.24 -0.24
N HIS A 170 9.67 -17.02 1.05
CA HIS A 170 10.26 -17.91 2.03
C HIS A 170 9.22 -18.44 3.03
N GLY A 171 7.98 -18.63 2.58
CA GLY A 171 6.86 -19.14 3.37
C GLY A 171 6.01 -18.06 4.04
N LYS A 172 6.27 -16.79 3.78
CA LYS A 172 5.49 -15.67 4.34
C LYS A 172 4.13 -15.49 3.66
N TYR A 173 4.00 -15.90 2.41
CA TYR A 173 2.78 -15.76 1.62
C TYR A 173 1.59 -16.53 2.18
N LEU A 174 1.83 -17.68 2.79
CA LEU A 174 0.77 -18.45 3.46
C LEU A 174 0.12 -17.65 4.60
N THR A 175 0.94 -16.96 5.42
CA THR A 175 0.42 -16.11 6.49
C THR A 175 -0.43 -14.97 5.93
N ILE A 176 0.06 -14.27 4.92
CA ILE A 176 -0.66 -13.17 4.27
C ILE A 176 -1.98 -13.66 3.67
N TYR A 177 -1.95 -14.80 2.98
CA TYR A 177 -3.16 -15.44 2.42
C TYR A 177 -4.22 -15.71 3.49
N ASN A 178 -3.82 -16.32 4.61
CA ASN A 178 -4.73 -16.67 5.69
C ASN A 178 -5.33 -15.46 6.43
N ASP A 179 -4.70 -14.28 6.30
CA ASP A 179 -5.24 -13.05 6.87
C ASP A 179 -6.32 -12.39 6.00
N ILE A 180 -6.31 -12.61 4.68
CA ILE A 180 -7.25 -11.97 3.74
C ILE A 180 -8.27 -12.92 3.12
N SER A 181 -7.95 -14.21 3.06
CA SER A 181 -8.85 -15.23 2.49
C SER A 181 -9.93 -15.62 3.49
N PRO A 182 -11.19 -15.77 3.07
CA PRO A 182 -12.24 -16.33 3.91
C PRO A 182 -12.05 -17.83 4.19
N ILE A 183 -11.24 -18.52 3.38
CA ILE A 183 -10.94 -19.94 3.52
C ILE A 183 -9.44 -20.09 3.76
N PRO A 184 -9.01 -20.48 4.97
CA PRO A 184 -7.60 -20.67 5.25
C PRO A 184 -7.04 -21.87 4.48
N ALA A 185 -5.76 -21.78 4.11
CA ALA A 185 -5.01 -22.89 3.53
C ALA A 185 -4.00 -23.45 4.54
N TYR A 186 -3.64 -24.72 4.35
CA TYR A 186 -2.55 -25.39 5.07
C TYR A 186 -1.28 -25.40 4.20
N ALA A 187 -0.13 -25.58 4.84
CA ALA A 187 1.17 -25.47 4.17
C ALA A 187 1.38 -26.46 3.02
N ASP A 188 0.74 -27.61 3.08
CA ASP A 188 0.77 -28.67 2.05
C ASP A 188 -0.20 -28.45 0.88
N GLU A 189 -1.13 -27.49 1.02
CA GLU A 189 -2.13 -27.13 0.01
C GLU A 189 -1.86 -25.77 -0.61
N PHE A 190 -1.03 -24.95 0.01
CA PHE A 190 -0.81 -23.57 -0.40
C PHE A 190 0.18 -23.43 -1.54
N GLU A 191 -0.21 -22.71 -2.56
CA GLU A 191 0.66 -22.23 -3.63
C GLU A 191 0.68 -20.69 -3.66
N PRO A 192 1.83 -20.05 -3.94
CA PRO A 192 1.95 -18.56 -3.91
C PRO A 192 0.93 -17.83 -4.79
N MET A 193 0.46 -18.46 -5.88
CA MET A 193 -0.56 -17.87 -6.74
C MET A 193 -1.94 -17.75 -6.07
N MET A 194 -2.23 -18.58 -5.07
CA MET A 194 -3.46 -18.45 -4.27
C MET A 194 -3.51 -17.09 -3.56
N LEU A 195 -2.36 -16.59 -3.06
CA LEU A 195 -2.31 -15.24 -2.49
C LEU A 195 -2.61 -14.17 -3.53
N VAL A 196 -2.05 -14.29 -4.73
CA VAL A 196 -2.29 -13.33 -5.82
C VAL A 196 -3.77 -13.24 -6.18
N ASP A 197 -4.44 -14.38 -6.26
CA ASP A 197 -5.88 -14.44 -6.54
C ASP A 197 -6.71 -13.88 -5.38
N ALA A 198 -6.34 -14.19 -4.12
CA ALA A 198 -7.00 -13.63 -2.95
C ALA A 198 -6.85 -12.08 -2.86
N ILE A 199 -5.71 -11.55 -3.27
CA ILE A 199 -5.49 -10.09 -3.38
C ILE A 199 -6.42 -9.49 -4.44
N ARG A 200 -6.56 -10.12 -5.61
CA ARG A 200 -7.48 -9.66 -6.67
C ARG A 200 -8.93 -9.67 -6.20
N GLU A 201 -9.34 -10.73 -5.51
CA GLU A 201 -10.68 -10.84 -4.94
C GLU A 201 -10.91 -9.73 -3.89
N LEU A 202 -9.97 -9.53 -2.95
CA LEU A 202 -10.05 -8.46 -1.97
C LEU A 202 -10.21 -7.09 -2.64
N CYS A 203 -9.39 -6.77 -3.63
CA CYS A 203 -9.46 -5.51 -4.36
C CYS A 203 -10.83 -5.32 -5.04
N THR A 204 -11.36 -6.38 -5.65
CA THR A 204 -12.68 -6.38 -6.28
C THR A 204 -13.78 -6.10 -5.26
N ASP A 205 -13.77 -6.80 -4.12
CA ASP A 205 -14.77 -6.67 -3.05
C ASP A 205 -14.88 -5.26 -2.48
N ILE A 206 -13.74 -4.55 -2.40
CA ILE A 206 -13.70 -3.19 -1.87
C ILE A 206 -13.78 -2.10 -2.96
N GLY A 207 -14.00 -2.50 -4.23
CA GLY A 207 -14.24 -1.58 -5.34
C GLY A 207 -12.99 -0.88 -5.89
N ILE A 208 -11.81 -1.50 -5.76
CA ILE A 208 -10.57 -1.04 -6.42
C ILE A 208 -10.65 -1.37 -7.93
N PRO A 209 -10.20 -0.48 -8.81
CA PRO A 209 -10.11 -0.76 -10.24
C PRO A 209 -9.25 -1.99 -10.55
N GLU A 210 -9.66 -2.77 -11.55
CA GLU A 210 -9.01 -4.02 -11.92
C GLU A 210 -7.57 -3.85 -12.43
N ASN A 211 -7.28 -2.72 -13.08
CA ASN A 211 -5.99 -2.47 -13.71
C ASN A 211 -5.62 -0.97 -13.72
N LEU A 212 -4.39 -0.71 -14.08
CA LEU A 212 -3.81 0.63 -14.08
C LEU A 212 -4.49 1.57 -15.11
N THR A 213 -4.89 1.04 -16.27
CA THR A 213 -5.58 1.84 -17.30
C THR A 213 -6.92 2.38 -16.79
N ILE A 214 -7.70 1.55 -16.12
CA ILE A 214 -8.98 1.95 -15.51
C ILE A 214 -8.73 2.96 -14.38
N ALA A 215 -7.75 2.71 -13.52
CA ALA A 215 -7.42 3.59 -12.41
C ALA A 215 -7.00 5.00 -12.91
N ILE A 216 -6.17 5.07 -13.95
CA ILE A 216 -5.74 6.34 -14.56
C ILE A 216 -6.94 7.07 -15.18
N ASN A 217 -7.80 6.37 -15.91
CA ASN A 217 -8.96 6.99 -16.54
C ASN A 217 -9.98 7.49 -15.52
N ASN A 218 -10.17 6.78 -14.41
CA ASN A 218 -11.02 7.22 -13.30
C ASN A 218 -10.50 8.47 -12.59
N ALA A 219 -9.18 8.65 -12.55
CA ALA A 219 -8.53 9.82 -11.95
C ALA A 219 -8.44 11.02 -12.89
N SER A 220 -8.49 10.80 -14.21
CA SER A 220 -8.29 11.82 -15.22
C SER A 220 -9.39 12.89 -15.23
N LYS A 221 -8.99 14.14 -15.14
CA LYS A 221 -9.87 15.32 -15.22
C LYS A 221 -9.98 15.90 -16.63
N THR A 222 -9.13 15.43 -17.54
CA THR A 222 -8.97 16.02 -18.90
C THR A 222 -9.53 15.16 -20.01
N GLY A 223 -10.12 14.02 -19.68
CA GLY A 223 -10.67 13.07 -20.65
C GLY A 223 -9.98 11.71 -20.61
N THR A 224 -10.28 10.85 -21.55
CA THR A 224 -9.71 9.50 -21.64
C THR A 224 -8.23 9.55 -21.97
N VAL A 225 -7.40 8.94 -21.16
CA VAL A 225 -5.98 8.72 -21.42
C VAL A 225 -5.83 7.42 -22.21
N THR A 226 -5.21 7.48 -23.38
CA THR A 226 -5.04 6.30 -24.24
C THR A 226 -3.96 5.37 -23.72
N LYS A 227 -4.01 4.11 -24.15
CA LYS A 227 -2.98 3.12 -23.77
C LYS A 227 -1.59 3.56 -24.26
N GLU A 228 -1.50 4.14 -25.46
CA GLU A 228 -0.27 4.64 -26.04
C GLU A 228 0.33 5.79 -25.23
N GLU A 229 -0.52 6.68 -24.71
CA GLU A 229 -0.09 7.76 -23.80
C GLU A 229 0.48 7.18 -22.50
N ILE A 230 -0.19 6.18 -21.90
CA ILE A 230 0.30 5.52 -20.69
C ILE A 230 1.62 4.81 -20.98
N GLU A 231 1.71 4.04 -22.08
CA GLU A 231 2.94 3.35 -22.46
C GLU A 231 4.12 4.29 -22.68
N SER A 232 3.88 5.49 -23.24
CA SER A 232 4.92 6.51 -23.41
C SER A 232 5.53 7.01 -22.10
N ARG A 233 4.84 6.81 -20.97
CA ARG A 233 5.28 7.21 -19.63
C ARG A 233 5.93 6.07 -18.83
N ILE A 234 5.89 4.84 -19.32
CA ILE A 234 6.43 3.68 -18.57
C ILE A 234 7.92 3.84 -18.28
N GLU A 235 8.72 4.18 -19.30
CA GLU A 235 10.17 4.35 -19.11
C GLU A 235 10.49 5.49 -18.11
N PRO A 236 9.95 6.71 -18.22
CA PRO A 236 10.14 7.74 -17.20
C PRO A 236 9.70 7.31 -15.79
N MET A 237 8.56 6.63 -15.68
CA MET A 237 8.07 6.12 -14.39
C MET A 237 9.01 5.06 -13.82
N ALA A 238 9.53 4.15 -14.65
CA ALA A 238 10.47 3.13 -14.21
C ALA A 238 11.80 3.75 -13.74
N VAL A 239 12.32 4.77 -14.44
CA VAL A 239 13.50 5.52 -14.02
C VAL A 239 13.28 6.18 -12.65
N ASP A 240 12.09 6.76 -12.42
CA ASP A 240 11.77 7.38 -11.13
C ASP A 240 11.58 6.35 -10.03
N ALA A 241 10.92 5.22 -10.30
CA ALA A 241 10.77 4.12 -9.36
C ALA A 241 12.14 3.58 -8.89
N MET A 242 13.11 3.45 -9.81
CA MET A 242 14.47 2.98 -9.51
C MET A 242 15.27 3.92 -8.60
N LYS A 243 14.87 5.19 -8.47
CA LYS A 243 15.46 6.14 -7.51
C LYS A 243 14.95 5.93 -6.09
N SER A 244 13.86 5.19 -5.93
CA SER A 244 13.29 4.89 -4.62
C SER A 244 14.20 3.95 -3.83
N GLY A 245 14.49 4.34 -2.60
CA GLY A 245 15.23 3.45 -1.69
C GLY A 245 14.48 2.15 -1.36
N ASN A 246 13.18 2.06 -1.65
CA ASN A 246 12.36 0.88 -1.40
C ASN A 246 12.72 -0.31 -2.33
N ILE A 247 13.15 -0.04 -3.56
CA ILE A 247 13.61 -1.07 -4.51
C ILE A 247 14.70 -1.98 -3.89
N ALA A 248 15.58 -1.40 -3.09
CA ALA A 248 16.73 -2.11 -2.53
C ALA A 248 16.38 -3.19 -1.49
N VAL A 249 15.18 -3.12 -0.92
CA VAL A 249 14.71 -4.07 0.10
C VAL A 249 13.54 -4.94 -0.36
N ASN A 250 13.15 -4.83 -1.63
CA ASN A 250 12.15 -5.73 -2.21
C ASN A 250 12.68 -7.18 -2.18
N PRO A 251 11.87 -8.20 -1.84
CA PRO A 251 12.36 -9.58 -1.69
C PRO A 251 13.00 -10.13 -2.97
N ARG A 252 12.44 -9.82 -4.14
CA ARG A 252 13.05 -10.14 -5.43
C ARG A 252 13.73 -8.91 -6.01
N ALA A 253 15.04 -9.00 -6.27
CA ALA A 253 15.80 -7.92 -6.89
C ALA A 253 15.21 -7.52 -8.25
N SER A 254 15.14 -6.22 -8.51
CA SER A 254 14.54 -5.66 -9.71
C SER A 254 15.50 -4.72 -10.44
N ARG A 255 15.55 -4.85 -11.76
CA ARG A 255 16.19 -3.92 -12.67
C ARG A 255 15.13 -3.03 -13.32
N GLN A 256 15.54 -1.94 -13.95
CA GLN A 256 14.62 -1.04 -14.64
C GLN A 256 13.70 -1.78 -15.65
N CYS A 257 14.26 -2.72 -16.43
CA CYS A 257 13.46 -3.50 -17.39
C CYS A 257 12.41 -4.40 -16.72
N ASP A 258 12.68 -4.87 -15.49
CA ASP A 258 11.70 -5.63 -14.73
C ASP A 258 10.55 -4.71 -14.27
N ILE A 259 10.85 -3.49 -13.82
CA ILE A 259 9.86 -2.49 -13.44
C ILE A 259 9.00 -2.05 -14.64
N GLU A 260 9.62 -1.84 -15.81
CA GLU A 260 8.87 -1.54 -17.04
C GLU A 260 7.93 -2.68 -17.44
N MET A 261 8.40 -3.93 -17.34
CA MET A 261 7.57 -5.12 -17.59
C MET A 261 6.39 -5.18 -16.62
N LEU A 262 6.62 -4.92 -15.33
CA LEU A 262 5.56 -4.92 -14.31
C LEU A 262 4.51 -3.85 -14.57
N TYR A 263 4.90 -2.63 -14.97
CA TYR A 263 3.93 -1.62 -15.40
C TYR A 263 3.08 -2.09 -16.59
N ARG A 264 3.70 -2.69 -17.62
CA ARG A 264 2.96 -3.19 -18.80
C ARG A 264 1.98 -4.31 -18.42
N ARG A 265 2.34 -5.14 -17.44
CA ARG A 265 1.45 -6.22 -16.94
C ARG A 265 0.29 -5.69 -16.08
N ALA A 266 0.43 -4.51 -15.51
CA ALA A 266 -0.61 -3.87 -14.73
C ALA A 266 -1.61 -3.05 -15.60
N LEU A 267 -1.36 -2.85 -16.91
CA LEU A 267 -2.28 -2.21 -17.86
C LEU A 267 -3.42 -3.14 -18.27
#